data_df8d993e32f6da6181e1e7b045dd8b77
#
_entry.id   df8d993e32f6da6181e1e7b045dd8b77
#
_cell.length_a   1.000
_cell.length_b   1.000
_cell.length_c   1.000
_cell.angle_alpha   90.00
_cell.angle_beta   90.00
_cell.angle_gamma   90.00
#
_symmetry.space_group_name_H-M   'P 1'
#
loop_
_entity.id
_entity.type
_entity.pdbx_description
1 polymer ?
#
loop_
_entity_poly.entity_id
_entity_poly.type
_entity_poly.pdbx_seq_one_letter_code
_entity_poly.pdbx_strand_id
1 'polypeptide(L)'
;MYKRQILFRIPLNRMLIVFYILVFALALFVPEDFLAIAFDSGGVTTGPMTVPFIMALGVGVASIRSDENAAQDSFGLVALCSVGPILAVMVLALIYPGAGVYTPVEIPSVTDSRALWHLFQVELPAYLSEVAVCLAPIALFFAVFQAVSLKLKKKKVLKIVIGILYTYVGLVLFLTGANVGFMPAASYLSRQIAGLSFNWILIPIGMLMGWFIVQAEPAVHVLNKQVEEILSLIHI
;
A
#
# COMPACT_ATOMS: atom_id res chain seq x y z
N MET A 1 15.21 18.70 -33.56
CA MET A 1 15.88 18.57 -32.25
C MET A 1 15.24 17.37 -31.57
N TYR A 2 15.78 16.18 -31.81
CA TYR A 2 15.19 14.92 -31.37
C TYR A 2 15.38 14.78 -29.86
N LYS A 3 14.29 14.80 -29.17
CA LYS A 3 14.20 14.45 -27.76
C LYS A 3 14.86 13.09 -27.58
N ARG A 4 15.89 13.01 -26.74
CA ARG A 4 16.42 11.77 -26.17
C ARG A 4 15.32 11.15 -25.34
N GLN A 5 14.35 10.63 -26.05
CA GLN A 5 13.12 10.15 -25.51
C GLN A 5 13.35 8.71 -25.16
N ILE A 6 13.31 8.45 -23.86
CA ILE A 6 13.08 7.12 -23.33
C ILE A 6 14.14 6.15 -23.84
N LEU A 7 15.25 6.21 -23.17
CA LEU A 7 16.53 5.62 -23.54
C LEU A 7 16.52 4.10 -23.66
N PHE A 8 15.49 3.44 -23.17
CA PHE A 8 15.37 1.99 -23.25
C PHE A 8 13.91 1.63 -23.54
N ARG A 9 13.65 1.19 -24.77
CA ARG A 9 12.40 0.51 -25.15
C ARG A 9 12.37 -0.89 -24.49
N ILE A 10 12.57 -0.93 -23.19
CA ILE A 10 12.48 -2.19 -22.45
C ILE A 10 10.99 -2.39 -22.17
N PRO A 11 10.36 -3.45 -22.70
CA PRO A 11 8.98 -3.76 -22.37
C PRO A 11 8.88 -4.01 -20.87
N LEU A 12 7.82 -3.48 -20.26
CA LEU A 12 7.60 -3.52 -18.82
C LEU A 12 7.69 -4.95 -18.24
N ASN A 13 7.21 -5.94 -19.00
CA ASN A 13 7.33 -7.35 -18.64
C ASN A 13 8.78 -7.79 -18.37
N ARG A 14 9.74 -7.35 -19.18
CA ARG A 14 11.16 -7.69 -18.96
C ARG A 14 11.70 -7.01 -17.71
N MET A 15 11.31 -5.77 -17.46
CA MET A 15 11.69 -5.07 -16.24
C MET A 15 11.15 -5.79 -15.01
N LEU A 16 9.88 -6.17 -15.01
CA LEU A 16 9.27 -6.92 -13.92
C LEU A 16 9.97 -8.26 -13.68
N ILE A 17 10.27 -9.03 -14.74
CA ILE A 17 11.01 -10.28 -14.61
C ILE A 17 12.37 -10.06 -13.94
N VAL A 18 13.12 -9.06 -14.39
CA VAL A 18 14.44 -8.74 -13.80
C VAL A 18 14.31 -8.35 -12.33
N PHE A 19 13.35 -7.50 -12.00
CA PHE A 19 13.14 -7.08 -10.61
C PHE A 19 12.66 -8.24 -9.72
N TYR A 20 11.78 -9.11 -10.19
CA TYR A 20 11.36 -10.28 -9.41
C TYR A 20 12.49 -11.30 -9.24
N ILE A 21 13.33 -11.51 -10.26
CA ILE A 21 14.54 -12.33 -10.12
C ILE A 21 15.44 -11.73 -9.03
N LEU A 22 15.62 -10.40 -9.03
CA LEU A 22 16.40 -9.70 -8.02
C LEU A 22 15.80 -9.87 -6.62
N VAL A 23 14.47 -9.71 -6.48
CA VAL A 23 13.76 -9.92 -5.21
C VAL A 23 13.97 -11.33 -4.70
N PHE A 24 13.77 -12.36 -5.53
CA PHE A 24 13.95 -13.75 -5.11
C PHE A 24 15.42 -14.09 -4.82
N ALA A 25 16.37 -13.51 -5.56
CA ALA A 25 17.77 -13.67 -5.26
C ALA A 25 18.15 -13.04 -3.91
N LEU A 26 17.66 -11.84 -3.61
CA LEU A 26 17.86 -11.19 -2.33
C LEU A 26 17.17 -11.94 -1.18
N ALA A 27 16.01 -12.53 -1.42
CA ALA A 27 15.27 -13.30 -0.43
C ALA A 27 16.08 -14.50 0.14
N LEU A 28 17.04 -15.02 -0.62
CA LEU A 28 17.94 -16.10 -0.14
C LEU A 28 18.94 -15.63 0.92
N PHE A 29 19.17 -14.33 1.01
CA PHE A 29 20.15 -13.74 1.93
C PHE A 29 19.50 -12.99 3.10
N VAL A 30 18.21 -12.69 2.99
CA VAL A 30 17.45 -11.95 4.01
C VAL A 30 17.02 -12.90 5.12
N PRO A 31 17.12 -12.52 6.42
CA PRO A 31 16.60 -13.31 7.52
C PRO A 31 15.10 -13.61 7.37
N GLU A 32 14.69 -14.82 7.74
CA GLU A 32 13.29 -15.29 7.57
C GLU A 32 12.26 -14.38 8.21
N ASP A 33 12.57 -13.78 9.35
CA ASP A 33 11.69 -12.84 10.07
C ASP A 33 11.35 -11.59 9.25
N PHE A 34 12.26 -11.17 8.37
CA PHE A 34 12.06 -10.00 7.52
C PHE A 34 11.40 -10.32 6.18
N LEU A 35 11.39 -11.58 5.75
CA LEU A 35 10.80 -11.94 4.46
C LEU A 35 9.30 -11.63 4.40
N ALA A 36 8.56 -12.01 5.44
CA ALA A 36 7.13 -11.73 5.52
C ALA A 36 6.86 -10.23 5.48
N ILE A 37 7.60 -9.44 6.27
CA ILE A 37 7.48 -7.97 6.33
C ILE A 37 7.85 -7.34 4.98
N ALA A 38 8.89 -7.84 4.31
CA ALA A 38 9.31 -7.33 3.01
C ALA A 38 8.23 -7.54 1.95
N PHE A 39 7.68 -8.75 1.84
CA PHE A 39 6.62 -9.01 0.87
C PHE A 39 5.32 -8.28 1.21
N ASP A 40 4.96 -8.17 2.49
CA ASP A 40 3.79 -7.41 2.94
C ASP A 40 3.93 -5.91 2.61
N SER A 41 5.13 -5.34 2.73
CA SER A 41 5.39 -3.95 2.37
C SER A 41 5.06 -3.64 0.90
N GLY A 42 5.24 -4.61 0.01
CA GLY A 42 4.82 -4.51 -1.39
C GLY A 42 3.29 -4.48 -1.54
N GLY A 43 2.58 -5.26 -0.74
CA GLY A 43 1.12 -5.29 -0.71
C GLY A 43 0.51 -4.00 -0.15
N VAL A 44 1.10 -3.43 0.87
CA VAL A 44 0.64 -2.17 1.50
C VAL A 44 0.62 -0.99 0.51
N THR A 45 1.49 -0.99 -0.52
CA THR A 45 1.50 0.05 -1.56
C THR A 45 0.30 -0.01 -2.51
N THR A 46 -0.43 -1.11 -2.55
CA THR A 46 -1.55 -1.34 -3.48
C THR A 46 -2.93 -1.02 -2.88
N GLY A 47 -3.02 -0.07 -1.97
CA GLY A 47 -4.26 0.32 -1.33
C GLY A 47 -5.30 1.01 -2.25
N PRO A 48 -6.52 1.23 -1.75
CA PRO A 48 -7.66 1.76 -2.52
C PRO A 48 -7.42 3.13 -3.16
N MET A 49 -6.51 3.92 -2.61
CA MET A 49 -6.17 5.25 -3.16
C MET A 49 -4.96 5.20 -4.09
N THR A 50 -4.01 4.32 -3.81
CA THR A 50 -2.72 4.26 -4.53
C THR A 50 -2.89 3.65 -5.91
N VAL A 51 -3.65 2.58 -6.04
CA VAL A 51 -3.88 1.89 -7.33
C VAL A 51 -4.52 2.81 -8.36
N PRO A 52 -5.63 3.50 -8.09
CA PRO A 52 -6.20 4.45 -9.06
C PRO A 52 -5.26 5.60 -9.41
N PHE A 53 -4.46 6.06 -8.45
CA PHE A 53 -3.48 7.13 -8.69
C PHE A 53 -2.35 6.65 -9.62
N ILE A 54 -1.75 5.49 -9.36
CA ILE A 54 -0.69 4.92 -10.17
C ILE A 54 -1.21 4.60 -11.58
N MET A 55 -2.44 4.07 -11.69
CA MET A 55 -3.07 3.82 -12.96
C MET A 55 -3.33 5.11 -13.75
N ALA A 56 -3.85 6.14 -13.11
CA ALA A 56 -4.05 7.44 -13.76
C ALA A 56 -2.73 8.05 -14.24
N LEU A 57 -1.66 7.93 -13.44
CA LEU A 57 -0.31 8.33 -13.82
C LEU A 57 0.20 7.48 -15.00
N GLY A 58 0.00 6.17 -14.94
CA GLY A 58 0.38 5.23 -16.01
C GLY A 58 -0.31 5.55 -17.33
N VAL A 59 -1.63 5.74 -17.32
CA VAL A 59 -2.39 6.17 -18.49
C VAL A 59 -1.90 7.53 -19.00
N GLY A 60 -1.62 8.48 -18.09
CA GLY A 60 -1.07 9.79 -18.46
C GLY A 60 0.28 9.69 -19.16
N VAL A 61 1.19 8.85 -18.65
CA VAL A 61 2.51 8.61 -19.26
C VAL A 61 2.38 7.85 -20.59
N ALA A 62 1.52 6.84 -20.64
CA ALA A 62 1.28 6.04 -21.82
C ALA A 62 0.64 6.86 -22.96
N SER A 63 -0.26 7.80 -22.64
CA SER A 63 -0.87 8.70 -23.63
C SER A 63 0.14 9.62 -24.34
N ILE A 64 1.29 9.91 -23.69
CA ILE A 64 2.39 10.66 -24.31
C ILE A 64 3.12 9.80 -25.35
N ARG A 65 3.10 8.48 -25.20
CA ARG A 65 3.81 7.54 -26.08
C ARG A 65 3.02 7.15 -27.33
N SER A 66 1.71 7.30 -27.33
CA SER A 66 0.80 6.92 -28.43
C SER A 66 0.93 5.44 -28.86
N ASP A 67 1.31 4.55 -27.96
CA ASP A 67 1.44 3.10 -28.21
C ASP A 67 0.14 2.36 -27.88
N GLU A 68 -0.21 1.34 -28.66
CA GLU A 68 -1.39 0.48 -28.45
C GLU A 68 -1.35 -0.30 -27.11
N ASN A 69 -0.18 -0.44 -26.49
CA ASN A 69 0.04 -1.15 -25.24
C ASN A 69 -0.11 -0.27 -23.98
N ALA A 70 -0.61 0.96 -24.13
CA ALA A 70 -0.71 1.94 -23.03
C ALA A 70 -1.48 1.42 -21.81
N ALA A 71 -2.56 0.66 -22.01
CA ALA A 71 -3.37 0.10 -20.93
C ALA A 71 -2.64 -1.03 -20.18
N GLN A 72 -1.89 -1.88 -20.89
CA GLN A 72 -1.10 -2.94 -20.27
C GLN A 72 0.09 -2.39 -19.48
N ASP A 73 0.74 -1.35 -20.01
CA ASP A 73 1.85 -0.67 -19.33
C ASP A 73 1.39 0.05 -18.05
N SER A 74 0.15 0.55 -17.98
CA SER A 74 -0.37 1.22 -16.78
C SER A 74 -0.56 0.26 -15.62
N PHE A 75 -1.03 -0.95 -15.86
CA PHE A 75 -1.16 -1.98 -14.82
C PHE A 75 0.20 -2.50 -14.36
N GLY A 76 1.13 -2.70 -15.28
CA GLY A 76 2.48 -3.11 -14.94
C GLY A 76 3.25 -2.08 -14.10
N LEU A 77 2.89 -0.78 -14.17
CA LEU A 77 3.43 0.24 -13.27
C LEU A 77 3.00 0.02 -11.82
N VAL A 78 1.78 -0.47 -11.56
CA VAL A 78 1.33 -0.83 -10.20
C VAL A 78 2.23 -1.93 -9.64
N ALA A 79 2.49 -2.99 -10.42
CA ALA A 79 3.38 -4.06 -10.02
C ALA A 79 4.82 -3.57 -9.78
N LEU A 80 5.32 -2.67 -10.63
CA LEU A 80 6.64 -2.07 -10.46
C LEU A 80 6.74 -1.24 -9.16
N CYS A 81 5.69 -0.47 -8.84
CA CYS A 81 5.64 0.31 -7.61
C CYS A 81 5.62 -0.58 -6.36
N SER A 82 5.04 -1.78 -6.42
CA SER A 82 5.04 -2.73 -5.31
C SER A 82 6.40 -3.37 -5.07
N VAL A 83 7.21 -3.56 -6.11
CA VAL A 83 8.56 -4.16 -5.99
C VAL A 83 9.53 -3.22 -5.26
N GLY A 84 9.37 -1.91 -5.40
CA GLY A 84 10.25 -0.92 -4.75
C GLY A 84 10.35 -1.09 -3.23
N PRO A 85 9.24 -1.05 -2.49
CA PRO A 85 9.22 -1.29 -1.05
C PRO A 85 9.76 -2.65 -0.65
N ILE A 86 9.44 -3.72 -1.40
CA ILE A 86 9.98 -5.06 -1.14
C ILE A 86 11.51 -5.02 -1.14
N LEU A 87 12.11 -4.48 -2.20
CA LEU A 87 13.55 -4.35 -2.30
C LEU A 87 14.14 -3.46 -1.20
N ALA A 88 13.49 -2.34 -0.88
CA ALA A 88 13.93 -1.43 0.16
C ALA A 88 13.98 -2.09 1.54
N VAL A 89 12.95 -2.84 1.91
CA VAL A 89 12.90 -3.58 3.19
C VAL A 89 13.91 -4.71 3.21
N MET A 90 14.09 -5.44 2.11
CA MET A 90 15.11 -6.50 2.01
C MET A 90 16.52 -5.94 2.16
N VAL A 91 16.83 -4.82 1.51
CA VAL A 91 18.14 -4.15 1.66
C VAL A 91 18.33 -3.64 3.07
N LEU A 92 17.28 -3.06 3.68
CA LEU A 92 17.32 -2.61 5.07
C LEU A 92 17.61 -3.78 6.03
N ALA A 93 16.98 -4.93 5.84
CA ALA A 93 17.21 -6.13 6.64
C ALA A 93 18.64 -6.67 6.53
N LEU A 94 19.28 -6.52 5.36
CA LEU A 94 20.68 -6.89 5.18
C LEU A 94 21.65 -5.92 5.85
N ILE A 95 21.29 -4.62 5.89
CA ILE A 95 22.13 -3.58 6.54
C ILE A 95 21.99 -3.65 8.07
N TYR A 96 20.81 -3.99 8.57
CA TYR A 96 20.50 -4.05 10.01
C TYR A 96 20.06 -5.45 10.45
N PRO A 97 20.94 -6.46 10.42
CA PRO A 97 20.58 -7.86 10.68
C PRO A 97 20.37 -8.18 12.16
N GLY A 98 19.84 -7.32 12.95
CA GLY A 98 19.64 -7.53 14.39
C GLY A 98 18.40 -6.86 14.96
N ALA A 99 17.60 -6.19 14.11
CA ALA A 99 16.44 -5.44 14.56
C ALA A 99 15.16 -6.28 14.75
N GLY A 100 15.20 -7.58 14.52
CA GLY A 100 14.02 -8.42 14.43
C GLY A 100 13.68 -9.22 15.68
N VAL A 101 13.77 -8.64 16.86
CA VAL A 101 13.10 -9.27 18.03
C VAL A 101 11.61 -8.92 17.95
N TYR A 102 10.79 -9.92 17.64
CA TYR A 102 9.33 -9.76 17.72
C TYR A 102 8.94 -9.30 19.12
N THR A 103 8.53 -8.07 19.26
CA THR A 103 7.90 -7.55 20.47
C THR A 103 6.39 -7.79 20.35
N PRO A 104 5.82 -8.64 21.22
CA PRO A 104 4.37 -8.84 21.20
C PRO A 104 3.65 -7.51 21.40
N VAL A 105 2.58 -7.29 20.63
CA VAL A 105 1.71 -6.12 20.82
C VAL A 105 1.23 -6.11 22.28
N GLU A 106 1.56 -5.04 23.01
CA GLU A 106 1.04 -4.84 24.36
C GLU A 106 -0.47 -4.65 24.28
N ILE A 107 -1.18 -5.50 25.02
CA ILE A 107 -2.64 -5.39 25.10
C ILE A 107 -2.93 -4.52 26.31
N PRO A 108 -3.41 -3.26 26.12
CA PRO A 108 -3.74 -2.39 27.24
C PRO A 108 -4.88 -3.01 28.06
N SER A 109 -4.74 -3.00 29.37
CA SER A 109 -5.78 -3.45 30.28
C SER A 109 -6.88 -2.39 30.37
N VAL A 110 -7.88 -2.52 29.50
CA VAL A 110 -9.04 -1.61 29.49
C VAL A 110 -10.16 -2.23 30.28
N THR A 111 -10.54 -1.61 31.40
CA THR A 111 -11.59 -2.12 32.31
C THR A 111 -12.96 -1.56 31.99
N ASP A 112 -13.04 -0.36 31.42
CA ASP A 112 -14.28 0.30 31.08
C ASP A 112 -14.18 1.18 29.81
N SER A 113 -15.33 1.67 29.34
CA SER A 113 -15.40 2.53 28.15
C SER A 113 -14.71 3.89 28.33
N ARG A 114 -14.55 4.36 29.56
CA ARG A 114 -13.86 5.62 29.87
C ARG A 114 -12.35 5.44 29.69
N ALA A 115 -11.81 4.33 30.18
CA ALA A 115 -10.40 4.00 30.00
C ALA A 115 -10.06 3.85 28.51
N LEU A 116 -10.94 3.20 27.74
CA LEU A 116 -10.79 3.10 26.29
C LEU A 116 -10.80 4.47 25.63
N TRP A 117 -11.75 5.32 25.97
CA TRP A 117 -11.83 6.67 25.42
C TRP A 117 -10.59 7.51 25.76
N HIS A 118 -10.11 7.41 26.98
CA HIS A 118 -8.88 8.09 27.40
C HIS A 118 -7.67 7.63 26.59
N LEU A 119 -7.55 6.32 26.30
CA LEU A 119 -6.49 5.78 25.46
C LEU A 119 -6.53 6.41 24.05
N PHE A 120 -7.71 6.51 23.45
CA PHE A 120 -7.87 7.19 22.15
C PHE A 120 -7.46 8.67 22.21
N GLN A 121 -7.80 9.38 23.28
CA GLN A 121 -7.43 10.79 23.45
C GLN A 121 -5.92 11.00 23.59
N VAL A 122 -5.22 10.07 24.25
CA VAL A 122 -3.77 10.15 24.45
C VAL A 122 -3.01 9.86 23.15
N GLU A 123 -3.47 8.88 22.39
CA GLU A 123 -2.80 8.43 21.16
C GLU A 123 -3.13 9.29 19.93
N LEU A 124 -4.31 9.90 19.88
CA LEU A 124 -4.76 10.72 18.75
C LEU A 124 -3.77 11.81 18.32
N PRO A 125 -3.13 12.59 19.23
CA PRO A 125 -2.17 13.61 18.84
C PRO A 125 -0.94 13.05 18.13
N ALA A 126 -0.50 11.84 18.47
CA ALA A 126 0.60 11.16 17.81
C ALA A 126 0.25 10.88 16.34
N TYR A 127 -0.94 10.30 16.09
CA TYR A 127 -1.41 10.04 14.72
C TYR A 127 -1.69 11.31 13.94
N LEU A 128 -2.13 12.40 14.57
CA LEU A 128 -2.26 13.70 13.92
C LEU A 128 -0.92 14.17 13.35
N SER A 129 0.16 14.07 14.14
CA SER A 129 1.49 14.49 13.69
C SER A 129 2.07 13.54 12.63
N GLU A 130 1.90 12.24 12.80
CA GLU A 130 2.39 11.21 11.89
C GLU A 130 1.77 11.36 10.48
N VAL A 131 0.45 11.45 10.41
CA VAL A 131 -0.27 11.62 9.15
C VAL A 131 0.06 12.96 8.49
N ALA A 132 0.25 14.03 9.28
CA ALA A 132 0.68 15.32 8.74
C ALA A 132 2.05 15.22 8.07
N VAL A 133 3.01 14.54 8.71
CA VAL A 133 4.35 14.32 8.15
C VAL A 133 4.28 13.46 6.88
N CYS A 134 3.46 12.41 6.86
CA CYS A 134 3.28 11.56 5.68
C CYS A 134 2.64 12.31 4.49
N LEU A 135 1.67 13.18 4.74
CA LEU A 135 1.01 13.95 3.67
C LEU A 135 1.78 15.20 3.24
N ALA A 136 2.67 15.72 4.09
CA ALA A 136 3.43 16.94 3.81
C ALA A 136 4.22 16.89 2.49
N PRO A 137 4.96 15.82 2.14
CA PRO A 137 5.67 15.73 0.87
C PRO A 137 4.74 15.82 -0.34
N ILE A 138 3.56 15.18 -0.28
CA ILE A 138 2.56 15.18 -1.36
C ILE A 138 1.98 16.58 -1.53
N ALA A 139 1.61 17.23 -0.42
CA ALA A 139 1.08 18.58 -0.42
C ALA A 139 2.12 19.59 -0.92
N LEU A 140 3.39 19.45 -0.49
CA LEU A 140 4.50 20.29 -0.94
C LEU A 140 4.76 20.11 -2.43
N PHE A 141 4.83 18.87 -2.91
CA PHE A 141 5.01 18.57 -4.33
C PHE A 141 3.90 19.20 -5.17
N PHE A 142 2.64 19.03 -4.75
CA PHE A 142 1.51 19.66 -5.42
C PHE A 142 1.63 21.19 -5.42
N ALA A 143 1.99 21.81 -4.28
CA ALA A 143 2.12 23.25 -4.18
C ALA A 143 3.22 23.80 -5.11
N VAL A 144 4.37 23.14 -5.18
CA VAL A 144 5.48 23.52 -6.08
C VAL A 144 5.03 23.41 -7.54
N PHE A 145 4.43 22.30 -7.94
CA PHE A 145 3.95 22.12 -9.31
C PHE A 145 2.82 23.07 -9.67
N GLN A 146 1.93 23.36 -8.72
CA GLN A 146 0.86 24.36 -8.91
C GLN A 146 1.45 25.75 -9.19
N ALA A 147 2.52 26.13 -8.47
CA ALA A 147 3.16 27.45 -8.64
C ALA A 147 3.92 27.55 -9.97
N VAL A 148 4.67 26.49 -10.33
CA VAL A 148 5.61 26.51 -11.47
C VAL A 148 4.90 26.18 -12.79
N SER A 149 4.10 25.12 -12.83
CA SER A 149 3.64 24.50 -14.08
C SER A 149 2.13 24.44 -14.25
N LEU A 150 1.40 23.96 -13.24
CA LEU A 150 -0.02 23.61 -13.40
C LEU A 150 -0.95 24.82 -13.54
N LYS A 151 -0.67 25.91 -12.80
CA LYS A 151 -1.44 27.16 -12.80
C LYS A 151 -2.98 26.96 -12.85
N LEU A 152 -3.47 25.98 -12.06
CA LEU A 152 -4.89 25.62 -12.02
C LEU A 152 -5.74 26.78 -11.50
N LYS A 153 -6.98 26.86 -11.97
CA LYS A 153 -7.96 27.83 -11.47
C LYS A 153 -8.23 27.60 -9.97
N LYS A 154 -8.45 28.68 -9.21
CA LYS A 154 -8.67 28.66 -7.74
C LYS A 154 -9.72 27.61 -7.31
N LYS A 155 -10.82 27.44 -8.07
CA LYS A 155 -11.86 26.43 -7.77
C LYS A 155 -11.34 24.98 -7.83
N LYS A 156 -10.38 24.68 -8.74
CA LYS A 156 -9.78 23.35 -8.82
C LYS A 156 -8.79 23.12 -7.67
N VAL A 157 -7.96 24.12 -7.38
CA VAL A 157 -7.03 24.08 -6.24
C VAL A 157 -7.78 23.86 -4.92
N LEU A 158 -8.87 24.60 -4.70
CA LEU A 158 -9.71 24.46 -3.51
C LEU A 158 -10.26 23.03 -3.37
N LYS A 159 -10.73 22.41 -4.46
CA LYS A 159 -11.20 21.01 -4.43
C LYS A 159 -10.10 20.04 -4.02
N ILE A 160 -8.87 20.24 -4.51
CA ILE A 160 -7.71 19.39 -4.14
C ILE A 160 -7.36 19.58 -2.67
N VAL A 161 -7.30 20.82 -2.19
CA VAL A 161 -7.02 21.11 -0.78
C VAL A 161 -8.07 20.50 0.14
N ILE A 162 -9.35 20.62 -0.20
CA ILE A 162 -10.43 19.96 0.54
C ILE A 162 -10.25 18.44 0.51
N GLY A 163 -9.89 17.87 -0.64
CA GLY A 163 -9.59 16.42 -0.74
C GLY A 163 -8.45 15.99 0.17
N ILE A 164 -7.35 16.75 0.21
CA ILE A 164 -6.22 16.47 1.12
C ILE A 164 -6.69 16.54 2.57
N LEU A 165 -7.51 17.53 2.93
CA LEU A 165 -8.05 17.66 4.29
C LEU A 165 -8.93 16.47 4.67
N TYR A 166 -9.84 16.04 3.77
CA TYR A 166 -10.63 14.83 4.00
C TYR A 166 -9.75 13.58 4.17
N THR A 167 -8.73 13.44 3.33
CA THR A 167 -7.76 12.34 3.44
C THR A 167 -7.03 12.38 4.77
N TYR A 168 -6.58 13.56 5.21
CA TYR A 168 -5.93 13.74 6.49
C TYR A 168 -6.80 13.28 7.65
N VAL A 169 -8.02 13.81 7.74
CA VAL A 169 -8.97 13.44 8.81
C VAL A 169 -9.32 11.95 8.75
N GLY A 170 -9.59 11.43 7.55
CA GLY A 170 -9.90 10.02 7.35
C GLY A 170 -8.76 9.09 7.77
N LEU A 171 -7.52 9.40 7.39
CA LEU A 171 -6.34 8.60 7.80
C LEU A 171 -6.08 8.66 9.30
N VAL A 172 -6.20 9.82 9.93
CA VAL A 172 -6.04 9.95 11.38
C VAL A 172 -7.05 9.08 12.11
N LEU A 173 -8.32 9.17 11.75
CA LEU A 173 -9.37 8.36 12.37
C LEU A 173 -9.17 6.87 12.12
N PHE A 174 -8.80 6.50 10.90
CA PHE A 174 -8.54 5.12 10.54
C PHE A 174 -7.35 4.53 11.30
N LEU A 175 -6.20 5.21 11.30
CA LEU A 175 -5.00 4.71 11.98
C LEU A 175 -5.18 4.65 13.50
N THR A 176 -5.83 5.66 14.08
CA THR A 176 -6.15 5.63 15.51
C THR A 176 -7.09 4.46 15.82
N GLY A 177 -8.15 4.26 15.03
CA GLY A 177 -9.08 3.14 15.21
C GLY A 177 -8.43 1.78 15.03
N ALA A 178 -7.58 1.64 14.02
CA ALA A 178 -6.89 0.39 13.74
C ALA A 178 -5.85 0.04 14.82
N ASN A 179 -5.00 0.97 15.18
CA ASN A 179 -3.88 0.67 16.10
C ASN A 179 -4.28 0.68 17.57
N VAL A 180 -5.17 1.57 17.98
CA VAL A 180 -5.59 1.68 19.40
C VAL A 180 -6.76 0.74 19.72
N GLY A 181 -7.64 0.51 18.76
CA GLY A 181 -8.83 -0.32 18.96
C GLY A 181 -8.69 -1.73 18.39
N PHE A 182 -8.54 -1.83 17.07
CA PHE A 182 -8.63 -3.11 16.37
C PHE A 182 -7.43 -4.02 16.64
N MET A 183 -6.21 -3.52 16.55
CA MET A 183 -4.99 -4.32 16.71
C MET A 183 -4.89 -4.99 18.08
N PRO A 184 -5.06 -4.29 19.22
CA PRO A 184 -5.06 -4.92 20.54
C PRO A 184 -6.19 -5.94 20.71
N ALA A 185 -7.40 -5.62 20.23
CA ALA A 185 -8.54 -6.53 20.28
C ALA A 185 -8.31 -7.81 19.46
N ALA A 186 -7.79 -7.67 18.24
CA ALA A 186 -7.45 -8.80 17.39
C ALA A 186 -6.32 -9.65 17.99
N SER A 187 -5.29 -9.02 18.57
CA SER A 187 -4.20 -9.72 19.25
C SER A 187 -4.68 -10.49 20.47
N TYR A 188 -5.57 -9.89 21.28
CA TYR A 188 -6.19 -10.56 22.41
C TYR A 188 -7.00 -11.78 21.96
N LEU A 189 -7.89 -11.60 20.97
CA LEU A 189 -8.72 -12.67 20.46
C LEU A 189 -7.87 -13.82 19.87
N SER A 190 -6.86 -13.48 19.08
CA SER A 190 -5.96 -14.47 18.49
C SER A 190 -5.20 -15.28 19.54
N ARG A 191 -4.73 -14.64 20.62
CA ARG A 191 -4.08 -15.34 21.76
C ARG A 191 -5.04 -16.29 22.46
N GLN A 192 -6.29 -15.86 22.68
CA GLN A 192 -7.31 -16.70 23.33
C GLN A 192 -7.63 -17.93 22.46
N ILE A 193 -7.81 -17.74 21.15
CA ILE A 193 -8.10 -18.85 20.23
C ILE A 193 -6.90 -19.80 20.12
N ALA A 194 -5.68 -19.27 20.06
CA ALA A 194 -4.47 -20.08 19.99
C ALA A 194 -4.25 -20.94 21.24
N GLY A 195 -4.75 -20.48 22.40
CA GLY A 195 -4.69 -21.22 23.67
C GLY A 195 -5.74 -22.32 23.80
N LEU A 196 -6.70 -22.45 22.89
CA LEU A 196 -7.73 -23.49 22.93
C LEU A 196 -7.13 -24.85 22.54
N SER A 197 -7.71 -25.92 23.11
CA SER A 197 -7.31 -27.31 22.78
C SER A 197 -7.59 -27.67 21.31
N PHE A 198 -8.47 -26.94 20.64
CA PHE A 198 -8.81 -27.10 19.22
C PHE A 198 -8.34 -25.88 18.38
N ASN A 199 -7.12 -25.47 18.54
CA ASN A 199 -6.51 -24.32 17.87
C ASN A 199 -6.52 -24.42 16.32
N TRP A 200 -6.78 -25.61 15.76
CA TRP A 200 -6.95 -25.80 14.32
C TRP A 200 -8.04 -24.89 13.71
N ILE A 201 -8.97 -24.36 14.52
CA ILE A 201 -9.99 -23.41 14.07
C ILE A 201 -9.39 -22.12 13.49
N LEU A 202 -8.14 -21.80 13.82
CA LEU A 202 -7.42 -20.67 13.20
C LEU A 202 -7.26 -20.83 11.69
N ILE A 203 -7.18 -22.08 11.18
CA ILE A 203 -7.03 -22.35 9.74
C ILE A 203 -8.26 -21.88 8.96
N PRO A 204 -9.50 -22.34 9.26
CA PRO A 204 -10.67 -21.86 8.54
C PRO A 204 -10.96 -20.36 8.77
N ILE A 205 -10.65 -19.82 9.95
CA ILE A 205 -10.77 -18.38 10.20
C ILE A 205 -9.78 -17.62 9.30
N GLY A 206 -8.52 -18.04 9.21
CA GLY A 206 -7.52 -17.46 8.33
C GLY A 206 -7.91 -17.54 6.86
N MET A 207 -8.47 -18.67 6.41
CA MET A 207 -8.99 -18.83 5.05
C MET A 207 -10.12 -17.84 4.76
N LEU A 208 -11.07 -17.68 5.69
CA LEU A 208 -12.20 -16.77 5.55
C LEU A 208 -11.72 -15.31 5.50
N MET A 209 -10.80 -14.95 6.39
CA MET A 209 -10.19 -13.62 6.39
C MET A 209 -9.43 -13.34 5.09
N GLY A 210 -8.61 -14.29 4.63
CA GLY A 210 -7.90 -14.18 3.35
C GLY A 210 -8.86 -14.00 2.17
N TRP A 211 -9.97 -14.72 2.15
CA TRP A 211 -11.04 -14.53 1.16
C TRP A 211 -11.55 -13.08 1.15
N PHE A 212 -11.93 -12.54 2.31
CA PHE A 212 -12.43 -11.17 2.40
C PHE A 212 -11.38 -10.12 2.02
N ILE A 213 -10.11 -10.33 2.39
CA ILE A 213 -9.01 -9.43 2.03
C ILE A 213 -8.85 -9.40 0.51
N VAL A 214 -8.80 -10.56 -0.15
CA VAL A 214 -8.67 -10.65 -1.62
C VAL A 214 -9.87 -10.01 -2.32
N GLN A 215 -11.08 -10.20 -1.80
CA GLN A 215 -12.29 -9.57 -2.36
C GLN A 215 -12.29 -8.04 -2.18
N ALA A 216 -11.68 -7.52 -1.12
CA ALA A 216 -11.59 -6.09 -0.87
C ALA A 216 -10.43 -5.41 -1.62
N GLU A 217 -9.47 -6.20 -2.15
CA GLU A 217 -8.26 -5.68 -2.80
C GLU A 217 -8.57 -5.02 -4.15
N PRO A 218 -8.35 -3.71 -4.33
CA PRO A 218 -8.64 -3.02 -5.58
C PRO A 218 -7.84 -3.54 -6.78
N ALA A 219 -6.61 -4.02 -6.56
CA ALA A 219 -5.78 -4.58 -7.62
C ALA A 219 -6.40 -5.85 -8.21
N VAL A 220 -7.06 -6.68 -7.39
CA VAL A 220 -7.77 -7.88 -7.83
C VAL A 220 -8.97 -7.51 -8.72
N HIS A 221 -9.72 -6.47 -8.37
CA HIS A 221 -10.83 -5.99 -9.21
C HIS A 221 -10.36 -5.49 -10.57
N VAL A 222 -9.24 -4.76 -10.61
CA VAL A 222 -8.66 -4.27 -11.86
C VAL A 222 -8.18 -5.45 -12.71
N LEU A 223 -7.50 -6.43 -12.11
CA LEU A 223 -7.05 -7.64 -12.80
C LEU A 223 -8.23 -8.42 -13.38
N ASN A 224 -9.27 -8.66 -12.60
CA ASN A 224 -10.47 -9.36 -13.04
C ASN A 224 -11.11 -8.66 -14.25
N LYS A 225 -11.23 -7.33 -14.20
CA LYS A 225 -11.77 -6.55 -15.31
C LYS A 225 -10.92 -6.69 -16.58
N GLN A 226 -9.61 -6.68 -16.47
CA GLN A 226 -8.71 -6.88 -17.62
C GLN A 226 -8.83 -8.29 -18.20
N VAL A 227 -8.93 -9.31 -17.34
CA VAL A 227 -9.16 -10.69 -17.78
C VAL A 227 -10.50 -10.82 -18.51
N GLU A 228 -11.57 -10.20 -18.00
CA GLU A 228 -12.88 -10.16 -18.67
C GLU A 228 -12.79 -9.51 -20.04
N GLU A 229 -12.11 -8.36 -20.16
CA GLU A 229 -11.91 -7.67 -21.44
C GLU A 229 -11.18 -8.55 -22.46
N ILE A 230 -10.11 -9.24 -22.05
CA ILE A 230 -9.35 -10.14 -22.91
C ILE A 230 -10.20 -11.35 -23.33
N LEU A 231 -10.92 -11.96 -22.38
CA LEU A 231 -11.76 -13.11 -22.66
C LEU A 231 -12.94 -12.74 -23.58
N SER A 232 -13.53 -11.57 -23.41
CA SER A 232 -14.60 -11.08 -24.28
C SER A 232 -14.12 -10.88 -25.73
N LEU A 233 -12.88 -10.45 -25.92
CA LEU A 233 -12.27 -10.32 -27.24
C LEU A 233 -11.98 -11.66 -27.93
N ILE A 234 -11.75 -12.73 -27.17
CA ILE A 234 -11.51 -14.08 -27.70
C ILE A 234 -12.82 -14.74 -28.14
N HIS A 235 -13.95 -14.34 -27.56
CA HIS A 235 -15.28 -14.91 -27.86
C HIS A 235 -16.02 -14.19 -29.01
N ILE A 236 -15.45 -13.13 -29.60
CA ILE A 236 -15.92 -12.48 -30.81
C ILE A 236 -15.15 -13.00 -32.02
#